data_ade42cd4ec3a5543684cc7a0e7c3c845
#
_entry.id   ade42cd4ec3a5543684cc7a0e7c3c845
#
_cell.length_a   1.000
_cell.length_b   1.000
_cell.length_c   1.000
_cell.angle_alpha   90.00
_cell.angle_beta   90.00
_cell.angle_gamma   90.00
#
_symmetry.space_group_name_H-M   'P 1'
#
loop_
_entity.id
_entity.type
_entity.pdbx_description
1 polymer ?
#
loop_
_entity_poly.entity_id
_entity_poly.type
_entity_poly.pdbx_seq_one_letter_code
_entity_poly.pdbx_strand_id
1 'polypeptide(L)'
;EFSTDRQNNKEALFVKALRNTACTPKMPNWNLMMKNVYSLNASSIQKEKFRLDIKILSDTTGVYLSYIPEPALKSKKIIQLIGLDRLDNNNRRNPNGYFDYVEGYTIDASSGRVYFPVVEPFGKDLAAAIGNEEVAKRYVFQELYDSTRTIARQIAETNKYQISGQYKASRNDEIDLGAMNIPRGSVLVTAGGQTLSEGSDYTVDYNSGIVRILNQSILDAGTPVNVSLESNTDYGMQRKTLFGMTWEYDFSKDFQIGGTFMHLGEKPLTTKVTMGSEPLNNTIW
;
A
#
# COMPACT_ATOMS: atom_id res chain seq x y z
N GLU A 1 -9.49 -22.20 9.26
CA GLU A 1 -9.75 -23.23 10.26
C GLU A 1 -9.89 -24.59 9.57
N PHE A 2 -9.12 -25.57 9.99
CA PHE A 2 -9.27 -26.93 9.52
C PHE A 2 -9.88 -27.74 10.64
N SER A 3 -11.01 -28.41 10.35
CA SER A 3 -11.58 -29.41 11.21
C SER A 3 -11.30 -30.77 10.59
N THR A 4 -10.60 -31.63 11.29
CA THR A 4 -10.53 -33.04 10.95
C THR A 4 -11.57 -33.79 11.79
N ASP A 5 -12.75 -33.96 11.23
CA ASP A 5 -13.77 -34.81 11.83
C ASP A 5 -13.48 -36.27 11.45
N ARG A 6 -13.01 -37.06 12.39
CA ARG A 6 -12.93 -38.50 12.21
C ARG A 6 -14.34 -39.06 12.48
N GLN A 7 -14.94 -39.62 11.48
CA GLN A 7 -16.34 -40.09 11.45
C GLN A 7 -16.81 -40.94 12.64
N ASN A 8 -15.95 -41.31 13.57
CA ASN A 8 -16.32 -42.13 14.74
C ASN A 8 -15.69 -41.67 16.07
N ASN A 9 -15.02 -40.56 16.11
CA ASN A 9 -14.44 -40.02 17.34
C ASN A 9 -14.98 -38.60 17.57
N LYS A 10 -15.59 -38.36 18.72
CA LYS A 10 -16.14 -37.05 19.11
C LYS A 10 -15.08 -35.99 19.38
N GLU A 11 -13.81 -36.25 19.14
CA GLU A 11 -12.73 -35.31 19.29
C GLU A 11 -12.39 -34.69 17.92
N ALA A 12 -12.77 -33.46 17.73
CA ALA A 12 -12.37 -32.65 16.57
C ALA A 12 -11.10 -31.84 16.92
N LEU A 13 -10.05 -31.98 16.11
CA LEU A 13 -8.86 -31.16 16.21
C LEU A 13 -9.07 -29.89 15.37
N PHE A 14 -9.15 -28.74 16.02
CA PHE A 14 -9.25 -27.44 15.35
C PHE A 14 -7.86 -26.86 15.14
N VAL A 15 -7.48 -26.63 13.89
CA VAL A 15 -6.20 -26.03 13.53
C VAL A 15 -6.46 -24.73 12.75
N LYS A 16 -5.79 -23.66 13.14
CA LYS A 16 -5.82 -22.38 12.41
C LYS A 16 -4.66 -22.32 11.42
N ALA A 17 -4.96 -22.10 10.14
CA ALA A 17 -3.95 -21.77 9.17
C ALA A 17 -3.51 -20.30 9.37
N LEU A 18 -2.25 -20.10 9.78
CA LEU A 18 -1.65 -18.78 9.92
C LEU A 18 -1.20 -18.21 8.58
N ARG A 19 -1.08 -19.03 7.57
CA ARG A 19 -0.64 -18.65 6.23
C ARG A 19 -1.33 -19.50 5.17
N ASN A 20 -1.75 -18.85 4.10
CA ASN A 20 -2.29 -19.50 2.91
C ASN A 20 -1.67 -18.86 1.65
N THR A 21 -1.57 -19.62 0.56
CA THR A 21 -1.15 -19.14 -0.76
C THR A 21 -2.23 -18.31 -1.45
N ALA A 22 -3.51 -18.57 -1.13
CA ALA A 22 -4.64 -17.76 -1.57
C ALA A 22 -5.05 -16.81 -0.45
N CYS A 23 -4.85 -15.51 -0.65
CA CYS A 23 -5.21 -14.47 0.28
C CYS A 23 -6.36 -13.65 -0.33
N THR A 24 -7.59 -13.92 0.11
CA THR A 24 -8.78 -13.21 -0.34
C THR A 24 -9.57 -12.68 0.87
N PRO A 25 -10.34 -11.59 0.73
CA PRO A 25 -11.11 -11.02 1.84
C PRO A 25 -12.10 -11.99 2.49
N LYS A 26 -12.48 -13.06 1.78
CA LYS A 26 -13.43 -14.08 2.28
C LYS A 26 -12.77 -15.14 3.16
N MET A 27 -11.43 -15.14 3.25
CA MET A 27 -10.70 -16.15 4.01
C MET A 27 -10.39 -15.69 5.44
N PRO A 28 -10.43 -16.59 6.45
CA PRO A 28 -10.16 -16.23 7.85
C PRO A 28 -8.75 -15.64 8.08
N ASN A 29 -7.77 -16.05 7.27
CA ASN A 29 -6.40 -15.55 7.34
C ASN A 29 -6.23 -14.12 6.80
N TRP A 30 -7.22 -13.55 6.09
CA TRP A 30 -7.21 -12.16 5.65
C TRP A 30 -7.01 -11.18 6.82
N ASN A 31 -7.68 -11.45 7.94
CA ASN A 31 -7.58 -10.61 9.13
C ASN A 31 -6.27 -10.76 9.91
N LEU A 32 -5.45 -11.77 9.57
CA LEU A 32 -4.12 -11.96 10.16
C LEU A 32 -3.02 -11.16 9.44
N MET A 33 -3.33 -10.55 8.30
CA MET A 33 -2.36 -9.72 7.57
C MET A 33 -2.09 -8.42 8.33
N MET A 34 -0.81 -8.04 8.38
CA MET A 34 -0.41 -6.72 8.87
C MET A 34 -0.79 -5.67 7.84
N LYS A 35 -1.83 -4.89 8.12
CA LYS A 35 -2.37 -3.88 7.21
C LYS A 35 -1.89 -2.46 7.56
N ASN A 36 -0.99 -2.34 8.51
CA ASN A 36 -0.48 -1.10 9.08
C ASN A 36 1.04 -0.93 8.93
N VAL A 37 1.65 -1.72 8.05
CA VAL A 37 3.09 -1.67 7.76
C VAL A 37 3.30 -1.18 6.33
N TYR A 38 4.08 -0.11 6.18
CA TYR A 38 4.34 0.51 4.88
C TYR A 38 5.84 0.52 4.60
N SER A 39 6.25 0.09 3.40
CA SER A 39 7.62 0.17 2.94
C SER A 39 7.90 1.56 2.36
N LEU A 40 9.03 2.14 2.73
CA LEU A 40 9.54 3.38 2.16
C LEU A 40 10.44 3.13 0.94
N ASN A 41 10.61 1.85 0.56
CA ASN A 41 11.54 1.42 -0.51
C ASN A 41 12.95 1.98 -0.32
N ALA A 42 13.40 1.98 0.92
CA ALA A 42 14.69 2.49 1.34
C ALA A 42 15.30 1.58 2.40
N SER A 43 16.59 1.63 2.60
CA SER A 43 17.29 0.91 3.66
C SER A 43 18.28 1.82 4.37
N SER A 44 18.62 1.47 5.61
CA SER A 44 19.59 2.21 6.42
C SER A 44 19.25 3.70 6.55
N ILE A 45 17.99 3.98 6.86
CA ILE A 45 17.44 5.34 7.00
C ILE A 45 18.05 6.01 8.23
N GLN A 46 18.55 7.23 8.05
CA GLN A 46 19.07 8.04 9.16
C GLN A 46 17.95 8.85 9.79
N LYS A 47 17.99 8.98 11.12
CA LYS A 47 17.03 9.79 11.89
C LYS A 47 17.10 11.27 11.53
N GLU A 48 18.32 11.74 11.24
CA GLU A 48 18.56 13.13 10.87
C GLU A 48 17.86 13.44 9.56
N LYS A 49 17.10 14.55 9.56
CA LYS A 49 16.31 15.01 8.40
C LYS A 49 15.19 14.07 7.95
N PHE A 50 14.90 12.98 8.68
CA PHE A 50 13.72 12.16 8.38
C PHE A 50 12.46 12.98 8.62
N ARG A 51 11.57 12.97 7.65
CA ARG A 51 10.22 13.54 7.76
C ARG A 51 9.24 12.62 7.06
N LEU A 52 8.11 12.42 7.69
CA LEU A 52 6.99 11.70 7.12
C LEU A 52 5.72 12.49 7.43
N ASP A 53 4.89 12.66 6.42
CA ASP A 53 3.59 13.31 6.53
C ASP A 53 2.55 12.50 5.76
N ILE A 54 1.32 12.59 6.20
CA ILE A 54 0.19 11.95 5.54
C ILE A 54 -0.73 13.04 5.06
N LYS A 55 -1.07 12.97 3.79
CA LYS A 55 -1.88 13.96 3.11
C LYS A 55 -3.13 13.33 2.52
N ILE A 56 -4.17 14.12 2.40
CA ILE A 56 -5.39 13.78 1.70
C ILE A 56 -5.65 14.76 0.56
N LEU A 57 -6.07 14.25 -0.59
CA LEU A 57 -6.46 15.08 -1.71
C LEU A 57 -7.80 15.75 -1.40
N SER A 58 -7.84 17.06 -1.45
CA SER A 58 -9.06 17.84 -1.25
C SER A 58 -9.89 17.86 -2.53
N ASP A 59 -11.15 17.44 -2.45
CA ASP A 59 -12.09 17.46 -3.58
C ASP A 59 -12.43 18.88 -4.05
N THR A 60 -12.34 19.85 -3.13
CA THR A 60 -12.70 21.24 -3.41
C THR A 60 -11.58 21.99 -4.12
N THR A 61 -10.32 21.74 -3.73
CA THR A 61 -9.17 22.52 -4.20
C THR A 61 -8.23 21.74 -5.12
N GLY A 62 -8.36 20.40 -5.17
CA GLY A 62 -7.44 19.52 -5.90
C GLY A 62 -6.01 19.48 -5.32
N VAL A 63 -5.80 20.00 -4.10
CA VAL A 63 -4.50 20.09 -3.44
C VAL A 63 -4.42 19.06 -2.31
N TYR A 64 -3.24 18.51 -2.08
CA TYR A 64 -2.97 17.62 -0.96
C TYR A 64 -2.82 18.40 0.35
N LEU A 65 -3.67 18.10 1.33
CA LEU A 65 -3.70 18.70 2.65
C LEU A 65 -3.21 17.69 3.70
N SER A 66 -2.42 18.15 4.68
CA SER A 66 -1.98 17.33 5.82
C SER A 66 -3.00 17.23 6.95
N TYR A 67 -4.18 17.79 6.77
CA TYR A 67 -5.30 17.76 7.69
C TYR A 67 -6.61 17.47 6.95
N ILE A 68 -7.62 16.98 7.66
CA ILE A 68 -8.96 16.80 7.11
C ILE A 68 -9.65 18.17 7.03
N PRO A 69 -10.16 18.60 5.85
CA PRO A 69 -10.70 19.95 5.64
C PRO A 69 -12.10 20.14 6.25
N GLU A 70 -12.29 19.66 7.49
CA GLU A 70 -13.51 19.83 8.27
C GLU A 70 -13.27 20.81 9.43
N PRO A 71 -14.22 21.70 9.76
CA PRO A 71 -14.03 22.73 10.78
C PRO A 71 -13.51 22.22 12.11
N ALA A 72 -14.02 21.07 12.57
CA ALA A 72 -13.62 20.47 13.84
C ALA A 72 -12.24 19.77 13.79
N LEU A 73 -11.70 19.47 12.61
CA LEU A 73 -10.50 18.67 12.43
C LEU A 73 -9.32 19.43 11.84
N LYS A 74 -9.53 20.64 11.33
CA LYS A 74 -8.49 21.48 10.70
C LYS A 74 -7.29 21.77 11.60
N SER A 75 -7.48 21.76 12.91
CA SER A 75 -6.42 22.02 13.89
C SER A 75 -5.49 20.83 14.12
N LYS A 76 -5.87 19.62 13.65
CA LYS A 76 -5.10 18.41 13.85
C LYS A 76 -4.62 17.86 12.51
N LYS A 77 -3.34 17.53 12.45
CA LYS A 77 -2.80 16.80 11.27
C LYS A 77 -3.29 15.35 11.25
N ILE A 78 -3.33 14.76 10.07
CA ILE A 78 -3.73 13.34 9.91
C ILE A 78 -2.79 12.42 10.68
N ILE A 79 -1.48 12.70 10.72
CA ILE A 79 -0.50 11.93 11.51
C ILE A 79 -0.84 11.90 13.00
N GLN A 80 -1.48 12.94 13.54
CA GLN A 80 -1.96 12.98 14.94
C GLN A 80 -3.20 12.12 15.14
N LEU A 81 -4.14 12.18 14.19
CA LEU A 81 -5.37 11.39 14.27
C LEU A 81 -5.10 9.89 14.28
N ILE A 82 -4.11 9.44 13.50
CA ILE A 82 -3.73 8.02 13.42
C ILE A 82 -2.63 7.63 14.43
N GLY A 83 -2.18 8.58 15.28
CA GLY A 83 -1.31 8.33 16.42
C GLY A 83 0.17 8.18 16.08
N LEU A 84 0.65 8.72 14.96
CA LEU A 84 2.06 8.80 14.58
C LEU A 84 2.77 10.06 15.11
N ASP A 85 2.05 10.96 15.76
CA ASP A 85 2.53 12.14 16.45
C ASP A 85 1.86 12.20 17.83
N ARG A 86 2.54 11.67 18.82
CA ARG A 86 2.12 11.63 20.23
C ARG A 86 3.12 12.25 21.17
N LEU A 87 4.37 12.43 20.71
CA LEU A 87 5.51 12.82 21.50
C LEU A 87 6.05 14.18 21.05
N ASP A 88 6.67 14.88 21.99
CA ASP A 88 7.50 16.04 21.69
C ASP A 88 8.96 15.63 21.43
N ASN A 89 9.81 16.60 21.09
CA ASN A 89 11.23 16.36 20.85
C ASN A 89 11.98 15.79 22.08
N ASN A 90 11.38 15.84 23.26
CA ASN A 90 11.93 15.31 24.50
C ASN A 90 11.30 13.95 24.89
N ASN A 91 10.61 13.31 23.96
CA ASN A 91 9.87 12.04 24.18
C ASN A 91 8.78 12.15 25.28
N ARG A 92 8.25 13.33 25.54
CA ARG A 92 7.11 13.54 26.43
C ARG A 92 5.83 13.49 25.63
N ARG A 93 4.75 13.10 26.28
CA ARG A 93 3.41 13.00 25.70
C ARG A 93 2.85 14.39 25.36
N ASN A 94 3.25 14.93 24.22
CA ASN A 94 2.81 16.22 23.73
C ASN A 94 3.00 16.28 22.20
N PRO A 95 1.95 16.14 21.39
CA PRO A 95 2.05 16.16 19.93
C PRO A 95 2.67 17.48 19.45
N ASN A 96 3.61 17.41 18.52
CA ASN A 96 4.35 18.55 17.99
C ASN A 96 4.15 18.81 16.50
N GLY A 97 3.31 18.03 15.83
CA GLY A 97 3.01 18.14 14.41
C GLY A 97 4.00 17.42 13.49
N TYR A 98 4.91 16.60 14.05
CA TYR A 98 5.91 15.84 13.32
C TYR A 98 5.78 14.35 13.64
N PHE A 99 6.25 13.53 12.72
CA PHE A 99 6.31 12.09 12.90
C PHE A 99 7.24 11.69 14.04
N ASP A 100 6.77 10.84 14.93
CA ASP A 100 7.56 10.30 16.04
C ASP A 100 8.51 9.22 15.53
N TYR A 101 9.78 9.57 15.33
CA TYR A 101 10.80 8.60 14.91
C TYR A 101 11.28 7.79 16.12
N VAL A 102 10.70 6.61 16.31
CA VAL A 102 11.08 5.66 17.38
C VAL A 102 11.44 4.34 16.73
N GLU A 103 12.78 4.04 16.72
CA GLU A 103 13.31 2.82 16.13
C GLU A 103 12.71 1.57 16.77
N GLY A 104 12.32 0.60 15.95
CA GLY A 104 11.69 -0.64 16.38
C GLY A 104 10.21 -0.51 16.79
N TYR A 105 9.64 0.71 16.78
CA TYR A 105 8.25 0.95 17.16
C TYR A 105 7.44 1.64 16.06
N THR A 106 7.85 2.81 15.60
CA THR A 106 7.18 3.53 14.50
C THR A 106 7.92 3.36 13.18
N ILE A 107 9.20 3.03 13.23
CA ILE A 107 10.05 2.81 12.07
C ILE A 107 11.08 1.70 12.36
N ASP A 108 11.38 0.91 11.33
CA ASP A 108 12.57 0.07 11.24
C ASP A 108 13.46 0.69 10.16
N ALA A 109 14.49 1.38 10.60
CA ALA A 109 15.39 2.10 9.71
C ALA A 109 16.22 1.17 8.84
N SER A 110 16.50 -0.04 9.31
CA SER A 110 17.32 -1.03 8.58
C SER A 110 16.59 -1.56 7.35
N SER A 111 15.32 -1.85 7.49
CA SER A 111 14.45 -2.37 6.41
C SER A 111 13.59 -1.29 5.72
N GLY A 112 13.65 -0.03 6.21
CA GLY A 112 12.87 1.07 5.66
C GLY A 112 11.37 0.88 5.78
N ARG A 113 10.89 0.34 6.88
CA ARG A 113 9.47 0.10 7.14
C ARG A 113 8.94 1.03 8.21
N VAL A 114 7.76 1.57 7.97
CA VAL A 114 7.00 2.37 8.93
C VAL A 114 5.85 1.55 9.46
N TYR A 115 5.70 1.55 10.78
CA TYR A 115 4.65 0.84 11.50
C TYR A 115 3.64 1.86 12.05
N PHE A 116 2.39 1.70 11.67
CA PHE A 116 1.35 2.54 12.22
C PHE A 116 0.79 1.88 13.49
N PRO A 117 0.57 2.66 14.56
CA PRO A 117 0.20 2.10 15.86
C PRO A 117 -1.23 1.57 15.93
N VAL A 118 -2.02 1.78 14.89
CA VAL A 118 -3.39 1.29 14.73
C VAL A 118 -3.46 0.32 13.56
N VAL A 119 -4.42 -0.61 13.60
CA VAL A 119 -4.49 -1.72 12.62
C VAL A 119 -5.04 -1.25 11.27
N GLU A 120 -6.03 -0.38 11.28
CA GLU A 120 -6.67 0.15 10.07
C GLU A 120 -6.61 1.68 10.05
N PRO A 121 -5.39 2.26 9.83
CA PRO A 121 -5.14 3.69 10.00
C PRO A 121 -5.97 4.61 9.11
N PHE A 122 -6.47 4.13 7.97
CA PHE A 122 -7.36 4.88 7.08
C PHE A 122 -8.79 4.33 7.07
N GLY A 123 -9.07 3.28 7.85
CA GLY A 123 -10.36 2.62 7.98
C GLY A 123 -11.07 2.99 9.28
N LYS A 124 -11.54 1.97 9.97
CA LYS A 124 -12.33 2.13 11.21
C LYS A 124 -11.60 2.86 12.34
N ASP A 125 -10.27 2.76 12.42
CA ASP A 125 -9.51 3.48 13.45
C ASP A 125 -9.50 4.99 13.17
N LEU A 126 -9.46 5.40 11.90
CA LEU A 126 -9.65 6.80 11.52
C LEU A 126 -11.08 7.26 11.81
N ALA A 127 -12.09 6.42 11.54
CA ALA A 127 -13.47 6.74 11.87
C ALA A 127 -13.64 7.02 13.37
N ALA A 128 -13.05 6.19 14.21
CA ALA A 128 -13.05 6.38 15.66
C ALA A 128 -12.34 7.68 16.09
N ALA A 129 -11.23 8.02 15.43
CA ALA A 129 -10.48 9.25 15.70
C ALA A 129 -11.22 10.53 15.26
N ILE A 130 -12.02 10.45 14.19
CA ILE A 130 -12.87 11.53 13.70
C ILE A 130 -14.05 11.76 14.67
N GLY A 131 -14.64 10.68 15.21
CA GLY A 131 -15.70 10.74 16.20
C GLY A 131 -17.07 11.25 15.70
N ASN A 132 -17.20 11.48 14.38
CA ASN A 132 -18.44 11.89 13.74
C ASN A 132 -18.68 11.00 12.52
N GLU A 133 -19.77 10.23 12.53
CA GLU A 133 -20.08 9.22 11.53
C GLU A 133 -20.30 9.81 10.13
N GLU A 134 -20.99 10.95 10.03
CA GLU A 134 -21.27 11.62 8.76
C GLU A 134 -19.99 12.17 8.10
N VAL A 135 -19.06 12.69 8.92
CA VAL A 135 -17.75 13.12 8.47
C VAL A 135 -16.90 11.92 8.09
N ALA A 136 -16.90 10.87 8.92
CA ALA A 136 -16.13 9.65 8.68
C ALA A 136 -16.48 9.00 7.33
N LYS A 137 -17.75 8.92 6.94
CA LYS A 137 -18.18 8.37 5.65
C LYS A 137 -17.50 9.01 4.43
N ARG A 138 -17.07 10.26 4.53
CA ARG A 138 -16.41 10.99 3.43
C ARG A 138 -14.90 10.77 3.35
N TYR A 139 -14.28 10.41 4.48
CA TYR A 139 -12.81 10.37 4.60
C TYR A 139 -12.25 9.00 4.92
N VAL A 140 -13.08 8.05 5.34
CA VAL A 140 -12.64 6.69 5.65
C VAL A 140 -12.50 5.87 4.37
N PHE A 141 -11.40 5.15 4.26
CA PHE A 141 -11.13 4.24 3.15
C PHE A 141 -11.14 2.79 3.66
N GLN A 142 -12.31 2.28 3.99
CA GLN A 142 -12.48 0.95 4.56
C GLN A 142 -12.18 -0.16 3.53
N GLU A 143 -12.45 0.09 2.25
CA GLU A 143 -12.21 -0.85 1.15
C GLU A 143 -10.72 -1.19 0.99
N LEU A 144 -9.81 -0.35 1.48
CA LEU A 144 -8.38 -0.65 1.55
C LEU A 144 -8.10 -1.92 2.38
N TYR A 145 -8.96 -2.21 3.36
CA TYR A 145 -8.80 -3.32 4.31
C TYR A 145 -9.71 -4.51 4.02
N ASP A 146 -10.87 -4.26 3.44
CA ASP A 146 -11.92 -5.26 3.23
C ASP A 146 -11.96 -5.80 1.80
N SER A 147 -11.19 -5.20 0.88
CA SER A 147 -11.13 -5.62 -0.51
C SER A 147 -9.70 -5.82 -1.02
N THR A 148 -9.56 -6.35 -2.22
CA THR A 148 -8.24 -6.50 -2.85
C THR A 148 -7.71 -5.14 -3.34
N ARG A 149 -6.40 -5.05 -3.52
CA ARG A 149 -5.72 -3.84 -4.05
C ARG A 149 -6.34 -3.34 -5.35
N THR A 150 -6.70 -4.25 -6.26
CA THR A 150 -7.29 -3.90 -7.54
C THR A 150 -8.64 -3.21 -7.36
N ILE A 151 -9.50 -3.74 -6.50
CA ILE A 151 -10.81 -3.15 -6.20
C ILE A 151 -10.62 -1.81 -5.48
N ALA A 152 -9.80 -1.76 -4.44
CA ALA A 152 -9.55 -0.54 -3.69
C ALA A 152 -9.02 0.61 -4.57
N ARG A 153 -8.16 0.31 -5.55
CA ARG A 153 -7.64 1.32 -6.49
C ARG A 153 -8.70 1.89 -7.44
N GLN A 154 -9.76 1.16 -7.72
CA GLN A 154 -10.84 1.61 -8.60
C GLN A 154 -11.78 2.60 -7.92
N ILE A 155 -11.77 2.68 -6.59
CA ILE A 155 -12.64 3.57 -5.82
C ILE A 155 -11.94 4.92 -5.63
N ALA A 156 -12.03 5.78 -6.65
CA ALA A 156 -11.37 7.08 -6.65
C ALA A 156 -11.88 8.01 -5.53
N GLU A 157 -13.12 7.84 -5.10
CA GLU A 157 -13.76 8.68 -4.08
C GLU A 157 -13.09 8.60 -2.71
N THR A 158 -12.55 7.45 -2.33
CA THR A 158 -11.90 7.21 -1.04
C THR A 158 -10.38 7.02 -1.14
N ASN A 159 -9.87 6.69 -2.34
CA ASN A 159 -8.44 6.51 -2.60
C ASN A 159 -7.72 7.86 -2.77
N LYS A 160 -7.69 8.67 -1.71
CA LYS A 160 -7.17 10.05 -1.72
C LYS A 160 -5.95 10.25 -0.83
N TYR A 161 -5.53 9.24 -0.09
CA TYR A 161 -4.43 9.36 0.87
C TYR A 161 -3.07 9.19 0.19
N GLN A 162 -2.12 10.00 0.61
CA GLN A 162 -0.72 9.95 0.19
C GLN A 162 0.19 10.00 1.41
N ILE A 163 1.10 9.04 1.52
CA ILE A 163 2.23 9.10 2.43
C ILE A 163 3.36 9.80 1.69
N SER A 164 3.87 10.89 2.25
CA SER A 164 4.94 11.69 1.65
C SER A 164 5.98 12.04 2.70
N GLY A 165 7.20 12.32 2.26
CA GLY A 165 8.25 12.68 3.20
C GLY A 165 9.61 12.79 2.53
N GLN A 166 10.63 12.84 3.38
CA GLN A 166 12.02 12.79 2.95
C GLN A 166 12.83 11.97 3.95
N TYR A 167 13.85 11.34 3.47
CA TYR A 167 14.80 10.61 4.28
C TYR A 167 16.23 10.78 3.76
N LYS A 168 17.20 10.49 4.61
CA LYS A 168 18.58 10.31 4.24
C LYS A 168 18.96 8.85 4.51
N ALA A 169 19.48 8.15 3.51
CA ALA A 169 19.98 6.79 3.66
C ALA A 169 21.51 6.78 3.81
N SER A 170 22.08 5.74 4.41
CA SER A 170 23.53 5.58 4.53
C SER A 170 24.23 5.37 3.19
N ARG A 171 23.53 4.77 2.22
CA ARG A 171 23.91 4.72 0.81
C ARG A 171 23.05 5.70 0.05
N ASN A 172 23.62 6.89 -0.19
CA ASN A 172 22.90 7.96 -0.88
C ASN A 172 22.89 7.79 -2.40
N ASP A 173 23.68 6.85 -2.93
CA ASP A 173 23.84 6.62 -4.35
C ASP A 173 22.87 5.61 -4.94
N GLU A 174 22.24 4.77 -4.13
CA GLU A 174 21.29 3.74 -4.58
C GLU A 174 19.86 4.00 -4.05
N ILE A 175 18.90 3.96 -4.95
CA ILE A 175 17.46 4.10 -4.67
C ILE A 175 16.77 2.84 -5.17
N ASP A 176 16.13 2.10 -4.26
CA ASP A 176 15.30 0.95 -4.60
C ASP A 176 13.89 1.40 -4.97
N LEU A 177 13.44 1.05 -6.16
CA LEU A 177 12.12 1.41 -6.67
C LEU A 177 11.00 0.49 -6.17
N GLY A 178 11.36 -0.60 -5.47
CA GLY A 178 10.39 -1.61 -5.00
C GLY A 178 9.66 -2.35 -6.13
N ALA A 179 10.20 -2.31 -7.34
CA ALA A 179 9.66 -2.95 -8.53
C ALA A 179 10.77 -3.70 -9.26
N MET A 180 10.45 -4.82 -9.90
CA MET A 180 11.38 -5.63 -10.68
C MET A 180 10.91 -5.70 -12.13
N ASN A 181 11.86 -5.96 -13.06
CA ASN A 181 11.60 -6.04 -14.50
C ASN A 181 10.90 -4.78 -15.05
N ILE A 182 11.42 -3.63 -14.69
CA ILE A 182 10.90 -2.32 -15.07
C ILE A 182 11.13 -2.10 -16.57
N PRO A 183 10.17 -1.57 -17.34
CA PRO A 183 10.37 -1.22 -18.74
C PRO A 183 11.46 -0.15 -18.88
N ARG A 184 12.32 -0.31 -19.87
CA ARG A 184 13.36 0.69 -20.16
C ARG A 184 12.73 2.03 -20.55
N GLY A 185 13.26 3.12 -20.00
CA GLY A 185 12.79 4.47 -20.25
C GLY A 185 11.56 4.89 -19.43
N SER A 186 11.06 4.04 -18.52
CA SER A 186 9.92 4.37 -17.64
C SER A 186 10.35 5.06 -16.34
N VAL A 187 11.64 5.19 -16.08
CA VAL A 187 12.18 5.82 -14.87
C VAL A 187 12.60 7.24 -15.18
N LEU A 188 12.02 8.19 -14.49
CA LEU A 188 12.37 9.60 -14.53
C LEU A 188 12.98 10.03 -13.21
N VAL A 189 14.21 10.52 -13.24
CA VAL A 189 14.93 11.00 -12.05
C VAL A 189 15.05 12.53 -12.11
N THR A 190 14.71 13.20 -11.02
CA THR A 190 14.84 14.65 -10.88
C THR A 190 15.61 14.99 -9.62
N ALA A 191 16.46 16.00 -9.65
CA ALA A 191 17.14 16.54 -8.48
C ALA A 191 17.01 18.06 -8.44
N GLY A 192 16.57 18.61 -7.30
CA GLY A 192 16.37 20.06 -7.16
C GLY A 192 15.43 20.67 -8.19
N GLY A 193 14.48 19.88 -8.74
CA GLY A 193 13.55 20.32 -9.79
C GLY A 193 14.09 20.20 -11.23
N GLN A 194 15.32 19.74 -11.41
CA GLN A 194 15.91 19.49 -12.73
C GLN A 194 15.83 18.01 -13.08
N THR A 195 15.48 17.67 -14.32
CA THR A 195 15.50 16.31 -14.84
C THR A 195 16.93 15.88 -15.10
N LEU A 196 17.31 14.72 -14.58
CA LEU A 196 18.62 14.11 -14.77
C LEU A 196 18.63 13.23 -16.03
N SER A 197 19.83 13.03 -16.59
CA SER A 197 20.02 12.22 -17.79
C SER A 197 20.54 10.83 -17.43
N GLU A 198 19.86 9.79 -17.92
CA GLU A 198 20.32 8.41 -17.76
C GLU A 198 21.64 8.20 -18.49
N GLY A 199 22.56 7.46 -17.86
CA GLY A 199 23.90 7.18 -18.38
C GLY A 199 24.97 8.21 -17.99
N SER A 200 24.60 9.46 -17.71
CA SER A 200 25.53 10.50 -17.24
C SER A 200 25.34 10.84 -15.76
N ASP A 201 24.11 11.11 -15.33
CA ASP A 201 23.81 11.52 -13.97
C ASP A 201 23.37 10.34 -13.10
N TYR A 202 22.74 9.35 -13.71
CA TYR A 202 22.30 8.14 -13.05
C TYR A 202 22.26 6.93 -13.98
N THR A 203 22.21 5.74 -13.40
CA THR A 203 21.93 4.49 -14.12
C THR A 203 20.79 3.75 -13.46
N VAL A 204 20.08 2.94 -14.26
CA VAL A 204 18.98 2.10 -13.79
C VAL A 204 19.29 0.64 -14.06
N ASP A 205 19.26 -0.18 -13.02
CA ASP A 205 19.13 -1.62 -13.20
C ASP A 205 17.64 -1.97 -13.31
N TYR A 206 17.18 -2.11 -14.53
CA TYR A 206 15.79 -2.38 -14.84
C TYR A 206 15.31 -3.76 -14.37
N ASN A 207 16.24 -4.71 -14.14
CA ASN A 207 15.86 -6.05 -13.67
C ASN A 207 15.60 -6.06 -12.17
N SER A 208 16.49 -5.45 -11.40
CA SER A 208 16.39 -5.38 -9.94
C SER A 208 15.58 -4.18 -9.44
N GLY A 209 15.33 -3.18 -10.31
CA GLY A 209 14.62 -1.95 -9.93
C GLY A 209 15.44 -1.01 -9.06
N ILE A 210 16.76 -0.94 -9.29
CA ILE A 210 17.66 -0.07 -8.54
C ILE A 210 18.13 1.07 -9.44
N VAL A 211 17.95 2.30 -8.96
CA VAL A 211 18.54 3.51 -9.56
C VAL A 211 19.80 3.85 -8.79
N ARG A 212 20.92 4.03 -9.50
CA ARG A 212 22.17 4.50 -8.93
C ARG A 212 22.51 5.87 -9.45
N ILE A 213 22.71 6.83 -8.55
CA ILE A 213 23.15 8.20 -8.88
C ILE A 213 24.68 8.19 -9.11
N LEU A 214 25.10 8.64 -10.28
CA LEU A 214 26.52 8.74 -10.66
C LEU A 214 27.09 10.13 -10.39
N ASN A 215 26.23 11.15 -10.44
CA ASN A 215 26.64 12.55 -10.31
C ASN A 215 26.93 12.87 -8.85
N GLN A 216 28.22 12.88 -8.50
CA GLN A 216 28.71 13.11 -7.14
C GLN A 216 28.32 14.50 -6.60
N SER A 217 28.20 15.51 -7.46
CA SER A 217 27.81 16.86 -7.03
C SER A 217 26.40 16.90 -6.42
N ILE A 218 25.49 16.06 -6.91
CA ILE A 218 24.12 15.93 -6.38
C ILE A 218 24.15 15.28 -4.99
N LEU A 219 24.99 14.25 -4.83
CA LEU A 219 25.14 13.52 -3.57
C LEU A 219 25.79 14.40 -2.49
N ASP A 220 26.85 15.10 -2.84
CA ASP A 220 27.60 15.96 -1.91
C ASP A 220 26.78 17.20 -1.50
N ALA A 221 26.00 17.77 -2.40
CA ALA A 221 25.11 18.87 -2.12
C ALA A 221 23.90 18.45 -1.24
N GLY A 222 23.63 17.14 -1.11
CA GLY A 222 22.45 16.62 -0.41
C GLY A 222 21.15 17.09 -1.04
N THR A 223 21.16 17.32 -2.35
CA THR A 223 19.97 17.74 -3.10
C THR A 223 18.94 16.63 -3.09
N PRO A 224 17.65 16.92 -2.76
CA PRO A 224 16.61 15.92 -2.79
C PRO A 224 16.45 15.33 -4.19
N VAL A 225 16.60 14.02 -4.30
CA VAL A 225 16.39 13.27 -5.54
C VAL A 225 14.99 12.67 -5.49
N ASN A 226 14.19 12.93 -6.53
CA ASN A 226 12.89 12.31 -6.71
C ASN A 226 12.96 11.36 -7.90
N VAL A 227 12.47 10.15 -7.72
CA VAL A 227 12.35 9.17 -8.78
C VAL A 227 10.87 8.90 -9.01
N SER A 228 10.42 9.12 -10.23
CA SER A 228 9.09 8.72 -10.67
C SER A 228 9.21 7.53 -11.62
N LEU A 229 8.41 6.53 -11.34
CA LEU A 229 8.27 5.35 -12.16
C LEU A 229 6.95 5.46 -12.90
N GLU A 230 7.00 5.45 -14.22
CA GLU A 230 5.79 5.28 -15.02
C GLU A 230 5.36 3.81 -14.88
N SER A 231 4.46 3.58 -13.94
CA SER A 231 3.98 2.23 -13.66
C SER A 231 2.97 1.83 -14.73
N ASN A 232 3.45 1.24 -15.77
CA ASN A 232 2.65 0.26 -16.49
C ASN A 232 2.59 -0.99 -15.61
N THR A 233 1.65 -0.97 -14.66
CA THR A 233 1.11 -2.13 -13.94
C THR A 233 1.97 -3.38 -13.90
N ASP A 234 2.38 -3.73 -12.69
CA ASP A 234 2.58 -5.11 -12.23
C ASP A 234 2.86 -6.15 -13.35
N TYR A 235 3.97 -6.03 -14.04
CA TYR A 235 4.57 -7.17 -14.75
C TYR A 235 5.25 -8.12 -13.74
N GLY A 236 4.58 -8.35 -12.61
CA GLY A 236 4.85 -9.57 -11.88
C GLY A 236 4.50 -10.70 -12.82
N MET A 237 5.41 -11.62 -13.08
CA MET A 237 5.15 -12.85 -13.86
C MET A 237 4.17 -13.74 -13.10
N GLN A 238 2.93 -13.25 -12.92
CA GLN A 238 1.86 -13.99 -12.27
C GLN A 238 1.02 -14.64 -13.35
N ARG A 239 0.85 -15.93 -13.21
CA ARG A 239 0.01 -16.68 -14.14
C ARG A 239 -1.46 -16.36 -13.90
N LYS A 240 -2.05 -15.62 -14.83
CA LYS A 240 -3.50 -15.34 -14.85
C LYS A 240 -4.20 -16.42 -15.67
N THR A 241 -5.26 -16.95 -15.13
CA THR A 241 -6.11 -17.94 -15.81
C THR A 241 -7.51 -17.36 -15.91
N LEU A 242 -7.97 -17.19 -17.14
CA LEU A 242 -9.36 -16.83 -17.44
C LEU A 242 -10.08 -18.09 -17.93
N PHE A 243 -11.15 -18.45 -17.26
CA PHE A 243 -12.07 -19.49 -17.69
C PHE A 243 -13.44 -18.86 -17.91
N GLY A 244 -14.01 -19.05 -19.09
CA GLY A 244 -15.35 -18.57 -19.42
C GLY A 244 -16.16 -19.70 -20.08
N MET A 245 -17.44 -19.78 -19.74
CA MET A 245 -18.41 -20.68 -20.35
C MET A 245 -19.72 -19.94 -20.55
N THR A 246 -20.24 -20.01 -21.75
CA THR A 246 -21.60 -19.54 -22.10
C THR A 246 -22.42 -20.74 -22.55
N TRP A 247 -23.63 -20.82 -22.08
CA TRP A 247 -24.58 -21.82 -22.51
C TRP A 247 -25.91 -21.17 -22.82
N GLU A 248 -26.59 -21.69 -23.84
CA GLU A 248 -27.88 -21.26 -24.28
C GLU A 248 -28.70 -22.48 -24.70
N TYR A 249 -29.95 -22.49 -24.33
CA TYR A 249 -30.86 -23.57 -24.63
C TYR A 249 -32.21 -23.02 -25.08
N ASP A 250 -32.62 -23.40 -26.31
CA ASP A 250 -33.87 -22.99 -26.94
C ASP A 250 -34.95 -24.04 -26.64
N PHE A 251 -35.90 -23.70 -25.77
CA PHE A 251 -37.06 -24.57 -25.47
C PHE A 251 -38.13 -24.47 -26.58
N SER A 252 -38.31 -23.29 -27.13
CA SER A 252 -39.23 -23.01 -28.22
C SER A 252 -38.78 -21.74 -28.95
N LYS A 253 -39.50 -21.38 -30.07
CA LYS A 253 -39.21 -20.15 -30.82
C LYS A 253 -39.37 -18.87 -29.97
N ASP A 254 -40.14 -18.95 -28.90
CA ASP A 254 -40.49 -17.80 -28.07
C ASP A 254 -39.87 -17.89 -26.64
N PHE A 255 -39.14 -18.98 -26.36
CA PHE A 255 -38.56 -19.16 -25.01
C PHE A 255 -37.16 -19.77 -25.09
N GLN A 256 -36.19 -18.94 -24.76
CA GLN A 256 -34.76 -19.31 -24.63
C GLN A 256 -34.30 -19.09 -23.22
N ILE A 257 -33.41 -19.95 -22.74
CA ILE A 257 -32.73 -19.80 -21.43
C ILE A 257 -31.23 -19.94 -21.64
N GLY A 258 -30.47 -19.03 -21.07
CA GLY A 258 -29.01 -19.05 -21.20
C GLY A 258 -28.32 -18.44 -20.01
N GLY A 259 -27.02 -18.69 -19.91
CA GLY A 259 -26.20 -18.15 -18.84
C GLY A 259 -24.74 -18.07 -19.25
N THR A 260 -24.03 -17.16 -18.62
CA THR A 260 -22.60 -17.00 -18.79
C THR A 260 -21.92 -17.09 -17.43
N PHE A 261 -20.88 -17.90 -17.35
CA PHE A 261 -19.98 -17.98 -16.20
C PHE A 261 -18.59 -17.56 -16.61
N MET A 262 -17.99 -16.64 -15.85
CA MET A 262 -16.59 -16.22 -16.03
C MET A 262 -15.85 -16.26 -14.71
N HIS A 263 -14.65 -16.81 -14.75
CA HIS A 263 -13.75 -16.87 -13.61
C HIS A 263 -12.36 -16.39 -14.03
N LEU A 264 -11.85 -15.36 -13.34
CA LEU A 264 -10.48 -14.88 -13.45
C LEU A 264 -9.73 -15.20 -12.16
N GLY A 265 -8.74 -16.08 -12.29
CA GLY A 265 -7.88 -16.46 -11.18
C GLY A 265 -6.42 -16.13 -11.45
N GLU A 266 -5.72 -15.68 -10.44
CA GLU A 266 -4.29 -15.40 -10.47
C GLU A 266 -3.57 -16.29 -9.47
N LYS A 267 -2.50 -16.97 -9.93
CA LYS A 267 -1.64 -17.78 -9.05
C LYS A 267 -0.34 -17.01 -8.79
N PRO A 268 -0.05 -16.63 -7.55
CA PRO A 268 1.22 -15.99 -7.23
C PRO A 268 2.38 -16.98 -7.41
N LEU A 269 3.49 -16.50 -7.97
CA LEU A 269 4.73 -17.27 -8.11
C LEU A 269 5.45 -17.46 -6.77
N THR A 270 5.18 -16.59 -5.81
CA THR A 270 5.78 -16.66 -4.48
C THR A 270 4.75 -17.07 -3.45
N THR A 271 5.19 -17.80 -2.43
CA THR A 271 4.37 -18.12 -1.26
C THR A 271 4.23 -16.96 -0.29
N LYS A 272 4.94 -15.84 -0.51
CA LYS A 272 4.85 -14.60 0.28
C LYS A 272 3.93 -13.63 -0.45
N VAL A 273 2.75 -13.39 0.12
CA VAL A 273 1.83 -12.36 -0.33
C VAL A 273 2.00 -11.17 0.60
N THR A 274 2.36 -10.02 0.04
CA THR A 274 2.42 -8.74 0.78
C THR A 274 1.10 -8.01 0.61
N MET A 275 0.75 -7.17 1.58
CA MET A 275 -0.44 -6.34 1.48
C MET A 275 -0.38 -5.47 0.21
N GLY A 276 -1.46 -5.46 -0.55
CA GLY A 276 -1.56 -4.75 -1.82
C GLY A 276 -1.07 -5.52 -3.04
N SER A 277 -0.59 -6.77 -2.87
CA SER A 277 -0.22 -7.68 -3.98
C SER A 277 -0.98 -9.00 -3.92
N GLU A 278 -2.23 -8.94 -3.47
CA GLU A 278 -3.11 -10.09 -3.39
C GLU A 278 -3.48 -10.61 -4.79
N PRO A 279 -3.53 -11.93 -4.97
CA PRO A 279 -3.90 -12.51 -6.25
C PRO A 279 -5.37 -12.21 -6.60
N LEU A 280 -5.63 -11.95 -7.86
CA LEU A 280 -6.98 -11.76 -8.38
C LEU A 280 -7.79 -13.05 -8.28
N ASN A 281 -9.02 -12.96 -7.80
CA ASN A 281 -9.98 -14.04 -7.78
C ASN A 281 -11.39 -13.46 -7.93
N ASN A 282 -11.82 -13.30 -9.17
CA ASN A 282 -13.13 -12.75 -9.52
C ASN A 282 -13.95 -13.81 -10.25
N THR A 283 -15.20 -13.96 -9.84
CA THR A 283 -16.19 -14.83 -10.49
C THR A 283 -17.45 -14.03 -10.80
N ILE A 284 -17.92 -14.13 -12.04
CA ILE A 284 -19.16 -13.50 -12.54
C ILE A 284 -20.06 -14.60 -13.07
N TRP A 285 -21.33 -14.57 -12.72
CA TRP A 285 -22.42 -15.43 -13.22
C TRP A 285 -23.64 -14.63 -13.55
#